data_eace44320873cc268e4c2e3697cea93c
#
_entry.id   eace44320873cc268e4c2e3697cea93c
#
_cell.length_a   1.000
_cell.length_b   1.000
_cell.length_c   1.000
_cell.angle_alpha   90.00
_cell.angle_beta   90.00
_cell.angle_gamma   90.00
#
_symmetry.space_group_name_H-M   'P 1'
#
loop_
_entity.id
_entity.type
_entity.pdbx_description
1 polymer ?
#
loop_
_entity_poly.entity_id
_entity_poly.type
_entity_poly.pdbx_seq_one_letter_code
_entity_poly.pdbx_strand_id
1 'polypeptide(L)'
;MKSLASDGGQFSGGGEKTAADMLVFYGTKSEIRRVSEALPLVDIPADEVLVSGYVYEVQSTSKTGSGLQLAVNLLNSKLNLQIGGSSARGYDNFLRIGTGSLSALVELFNTDSRFTTVSAPTLRARSGSQAEFSVGSSTPTLGTVSYQGQSAVQSVNYKDSGIIFKILPEVRFSVIDLNLSQELSNFTTTDNGVNESPTLIKRAISTDISLKDGDIILIGGLADNKNTDTKTGFSLFPFLTSKGGDSTKTDIVIVLQVRKIR
;
A
#
# COMPACT_ATOMS: atom_id res chain seq x y z
N MET A 1 -28.45 10.14 13.76
CA MET A 1 -29.22 11.34 14.15
C MET A 1 -30.73 11.14 14.30
N LYS A 2 -31.29 10.00 13.98
CA LYS A 2 -32.74 9.73 14.17
C LYS A 2 -33.23 9.69 15.62
N SER A 3 -32.35 9.69 16.63
CA SER A 3 -32.71 9.51 18.05
C SER A 3 -32.89 10.81 18.85
N LEU A 4 -32.68 11.99 18.23
CA LEU A 4 -32.80 13.29 18.92
C LEU A 4 -34.17 13.97 18.72
N ALA A 5 -35.00 13.49 17.81
CA ALA A 5 -36.34 13.97 17.60
C ALA A 5 -37.31 13.07 18.35
N SER A 6 -37.94 13.58 19.39
CA SER A 6 -39.12 12.97 19.97
C SER A 6 -40.30 13.26 19.07
N ASP A 7 -41.13 12.29 18.87
CA ASP A 7 -42.43 12.22 18.23
C ASP A 7 -43.00 13.55 17.65
N GLY A 8 -42.51 13.98 16.48
CA GLY A 8 -43.02 15.16 15.76
C GLY A 8 -42.01 15.99 14.98
N GLY A 9 -40.71 15.86 15.26
CA GLY A 9 -39.67 16.59 14.52
C GLY A 9 -39.28 15.88 13.22
N GLN A 10 -39.28 16.57 12.09
CA GLN A 10 -38.88 16.03 10.80
C GLN A 10 -37.59 16.68 10.31
N PHE A 11 -36.64 15.84 9.88
CA PHE A 11 -35.46 16.28 9.14
C PHE A 11 -35.75 16.11 7.64
N SER A 12 -35.59 17.17 6.88
CA SER A 12 -35.59 17.11 5.42
C SER A 12 -34.17 17.40 4.93
N GLY A 13 -33.48 16.39 4.45
CA GLY A 13 -32.19 16.53 3.83
C GLY A 13 -32.13 15.66 2.57
N GLY A 14 -31.73 16.23 1.46
CA GLY A 14 -31.54 15.51 0.21
C GLY A 14 -30.28 14.59 0.29
N GLY A 15 -30.44 13.37 -0.18
CA GLY A 15 -29.41 12.33 -0.13
C GLY A 15 -28.27 12.43 -1.17
N GLU A 16 -28.08 13.59 -1.81
CA GLU A 16 -26.98 13.83 -2.72
C GLU A 16 -25.96 14.80 -2.09
N LYS A 17 -24.65 14.50 -2.25
CA LYS A 17 -23.54 15.34 -1.80
C LYS A 17 -23.56 16.67 -2.56
N THR A 18 -24.31 17.62 -2.08
CA THR A 18 -24.26 19.02 -2.52
C THR A 18 -23.22 19.76 -1.67
N ALA A 19 -22.51 20.70 -2.28
CA ALA A 19 -21.40 21.45 -1.68
C ALA A 19 -21.78 22.30 -0.44
N ALA A 20 -23.05 22.33 -0.07
CA ALA A 20 -23.58 22.92 1.16
C ALA A 20 -24.73 22.04 1.66
N ASP A 21 -24.42 21.14 2.60
CA ASP A 21 -25.45 20.35 3.29
C ASP A 21 -26.24 21.28 4.21
N MET A 22 -27.36 21.73 3.73
CA MET A 22 -28.32 22.52 4.53
C MET A 22 -29.37 21.58 5.15
N LEU A 23 -29.36 21.48 6.48
CA LEU A 23 -30.36 20.75 7.23
C LEU A 23 -31.48 21.72 7.66
N VAL A 24 -32.69 21.40 7.28
CA VAL A 24 -33.88 22.14 7.71
C VAL A 24 -34.63 21.29 8.73
N PHE A 25 -34.83 21.85 9.92
CA PHE A 25 -35.53 21.18 11.01
C PHE A 25 -36.80 21.96 11.40
N TYR A 26 -37.92 21.28 11.43
CA TYR A 26 -39.19 21.79 11.87
C TYR A 26 -39.58 21.09 13.18
N GLY A 27 -39.94 21.88 14.21
CA GLY A 27 -40.34 21.33 15.50
C GLY A 27 -40.82 22.42 16.47
N THR A 28 -41.13 22.02 17.68
CA THR A 28 -41.48 22.92 18.78
C THR A 28 -40.25 23.75 19.24
N LYS A 29 -40.51 24.88 19.92
CA LYS A 29 -39.43 25.74 20.46
C LYS A 29 -38.41 24.95 21.34
N SER A 30 -38.90 23.96 22.12
CA SER A 30 -38.06 23.14 22.98
C SER A 30 -37.18 22.16 22.20
N GLU A 31 -37.68 21.62 21.09
CA GLU A 31 -36.94 20.73 20.20
C GLU A 31 -35.90 21.50 19.41
N ILE A 32 -36.26 22.65 18.85
CA ILE A 32 -35.31 23.51 18.12
C ILE A 32 -34.15 23.90 19.03
N ARG A 33 -34.41 24.28 20.31
CA ARG A 33 -33.34 24.61 21.25
C ARG A 33 -32.41 23.42 21.50
N ARG A 34 -32.97 22.23 21.78
CA ARG A 34 -32.15 21.01 22.00
C ARG A 34 -31.30 20.66 20.78
N VAL A 35 -31.84 20.79 19.56
CA VAL A 35 -31.08 20.55 18.33
C VAL A 35 -29.99 21.60 18.14
N SER A 36 -30.32 22.91 18.41
CA SER A 36 -29.31 23.98 18.31
C SER A 36 -28.16 23.83 19.31
N GLU A 37 -28.43 23.30 20.53
CA GLU A 37 -27.42 23.03 21.54
C GLU A 37 -26.57 21.79 21.19
N ALA A 38 -27.14 20.76 20.55
CA ALA A 38 -26.47 19.52 20.16
C ALA A 38 -25.70 19.65 18.85
N LEU A 39 -26.14 20.45 17.90
CA LEU A 39 -25.58 20.57 16.57
C LEU A 39 -24.08 20.94 16.57
N PRO A 40 -23.60 21.94 17.34
CA PRO A 40 -22.20 22.30 17.38
C PRO A 40 -21.30 21.21 17.98
N LEU A 41 -21.87 20.27 18.76
CA LEU A 41 -21.12 19.14 19.35
C LEU A 41 -20.95 17.99 18.36
N VAL A 42 -21.76 17.94 17.32
CA VAL A 42 -21.79 16.88 16.31
C VAL A 42 -21.21 17.34 14.98
N ASP A 43 -21.42 18.62 14.63
CA ASP A 43 -20.90 19.23 13.40
C ASP A 43 -19.47 19.74 13.62
N ILE A 44 -18.57 18.79 13.80
CA ILE A 44 -17.14 19.05 13.90
C ILE A 44 -16.46 18.74 12.57
N PRO A 45 -15.44 19.52 12.16
CA PRO A 45 -14.66 19.20 10.96
C PRO A 45 -14.08 17.79 11.03
N ALA A 46 -14.17 17.06 9.93
CA ALA A 46 -13.56 15.73 9.86
C ALA A 46 -12.05 15.83 10.02
N ASP A 47 -11.50 14.91 10.80
CA ASP A 47 -10.06 14.77 10.99
C ASP A 47 -9.35 14.53 9.65
N GLU A 48 -8.11 15.03 9.53
CA GLU A 48 -7.27 14.80 8.39
C GLU A 48 -6.02 14.02 8.78
N VAL A 49 -5.63 13.12 7.90
CA VAL A 49 -4.51 12.20 8.11
C VAL A 49 -3.48 12.38 6.99
N LEU A 50 -2.23 12.48 7.37
CA LEU A 50 -1.08 12.39 6.47
C LEU A 50 -0.53 10.97 6.53
N VAL A 51 -0.47 10.32 5.39
CA VAL A 51 0.13 9.00 5.22
C VAL A 51 1.36 9.14 4.36
N SER A 52 2.53 8.87 4.93
CA SER A 52 3.82 8.89 4.23
C SER A 52 4.36 7.47 4.13
N GLY A 53 4.62 7.03 2.92
CA GLY A 53 5.11 5.69 2.63
C GLY A 53 6.45 5.72 1.92
N TYR A 54 7.25 4.68 2.12
CA TYR A 54 8.44 4.36 1.33
C TYR A 54 8.36 2.91 0.92
N VAL A 55 8.47 2.67 -0.37
CA VAL A 55 8.43 1.34 -0.96
C VAL A 55 9.84 0.96 -1.35
N TYR A 56 10.34 -0.12 -0.75
CA TYR A 56 11.66 -0.67 -1.02
C TYR A 56 11.56 -1.98 -1.77
N GLU A 57 12.37 -2.12 -2.78
CA GLU A 57 12.74 -3.40 -3.34
C GLU A 57 13.96 -3.92 -2.58
N VAL A 58 13.84 -5.11 -1.99
CA VAL A 58 14.86 -5.71 -1.13
C VAL A 58 15.38 -6.98 -1.77
N GLN A 59 16.66 -6.98 -2.06
CA GLN A 59 17.33 -8.18 -2.56
C GLN A 59 17.73 -9.08 -1.40
N SER A 60 17.15 -10.25 -1.32
CA SER A 60 17.42 -11.25 -0.31
C SER A 60 17.95 -12.54 -0.94
N THR A 61 18.70 -13.30 -0.18
CA THR A 61 19.16 -14.64 -0.56
C THR A 61 18.48 -15.68 0.31
N SER A 62 18.51 -16.94 -0.09
CA SER A 62 17.97 -18.04 0.72
C SER A 62 18.58 -18.13 2.12
N LYS A 63 19.79 -17.55 2.33
CA LYS A 63 20.46 -17.50 3.64
C LYS A 63 20.02 -16.32 4.50
N THR A 64 19.53 -15.22 3.91
CA THR A 64 19.17 -14.00 4.64
C THR A 64 17.70 -13.95 5.04
N GLY A 65 16.88 -14.90 4.60
CA GLY A 65 15.45 -14.93 4.88
C GLY A 65 14.64 -13.97 3.99
N SER A 66 13.49 -13.52 4.47
CA SER A 66 12.65 -12.56 3.74
C SER A 66 13.19 -11.13 3.85
N GLY A 67 12.78 -10.25 2.91
CA GLY A 67 13.12 -8.83 2.95
C GLY A 67 12.68 -8.14 4.24
N LEU A 68 11.52 -8.53 4.80
CA LEU A 68 11.05 -8.04 6.09
C LEU A 68 11.99 -8.48 7.24
N GLN A 69 12.43 -9.74 7.25
CA GLN A 69 13.38 -10.25 8.26
C GLN A 69 14.71 -9.48 8.19
N LEU A 70 15.15 -9.18 6.98
CA LEU A 70 16.36 -8.42 6.74
C LEU A 70 16.22 -6.99 7.25
N ALA A 71 15.07 -6.34 7.01
CA ALA A 71 14.75 -5.01 7.54
C ALA A 71 14.76 -5.01 9.08
N VAL A 72 14.13 -5.99 9.72
CA VAL A 72 14.11 -6.17 11.18
C VAL A 72 15.53 -6.36 11.73
N ASN A 73 16.33 -7.19 11.10
CA ASN A 73 17.72 -7.43 11.52
C ASN A 73 18.56 -6.15 11.42
N LEU A 74 18.38 -5.35 10.37
CA LEU A 74 19.06 -4.07 10.20
C LEU A 74 18.66 -3.09 11.31
N LEU A 75 17.38 -2.98 11.62
CA LEU A 75 16.87 -2.13 12.70
C LEU A 75 17.40 -2.55 14.06
N ASN A 76 17.38 -3.84 14.38
CA ASN A 76 17.91 -4.37 15.64
C ASN A 76 19.41 -4.11 15.79
N SER A 77 20.18 -4.29 14.71
CA SER A 77 21.66 -4.18 14.74
C SER A 77 22.13 -2.74 14.86
N LYS A 78 21.41 -1.77 14.29
CA LYS A 78 21.84 -0.36 14.21
C LYS A 78 21.17 0.53 15.25
N LEU A 79 19.91 0.27 15.59
CA LEU A 79 19.13 1.09 16.53
C LEU A 79 18.98 0.45 17.90
N ASN A 80 19.51 -0.75 18.09
CA ASN A 80 19.38 -1.54 19.33
C ASN A 80 17.91 -1.65 19.81
N LEU A 81 16.99 -1.58 18.84
CA LEU A 81 15.58 -1.76 19.08
C LEU A 81 15.34 -3.26 19.25
N GLN A 82 15.02 -3.71 20.45
CA GLN A 82 14.49 -5.06 20.64
C GLN A 82 13.08 -5.12 20.02
N ILE A 83 12.99 -5.09 18.71
CA ILE A 83 11.77 -5.32 17.98
C ILE A 83 11.55 -6.83 17.94
N GLY A 84 10.97 -7.34 18.98
CA GLY A 84 10.79 -8.77 19.14
C GLY A 84 9.86 -9.05 20.30
N GLY A 85 8.60 -8.67 20.18
CA GLY A 85 7.53 -9.45 20.78
C GLY A 85 7.50 -10.80 20.05
N SER A 86 7.18 -11.86 20.76
CA SER A 86 7.12 -13.28 20.39
C SER A 86 6.28 -13.63 19.13
N SER A 87 6.04 -12.73 18.22
CA SER A 87 5.27 -12.86 16.99
C SER A 87 6.13 -12.99 15.73
N ALA A 88 7.44 -13.14 15.85
CA ALA A 88 8.31 -13.53 14.72
C ALA A 88 8.12 -15.02 14.32
N ARG A 89 6.95 -15.57 14.56
CA ARG A 89 6.50 -16.80 13.93
C ARG A 89 6.01 -16.43 12.55
N GLY A 90 6.81 -16.64 11.58
CA GLY A 90 6.73 -16.75 10.13
C GLY A 90 5.45 -16.48 9.32
N TYR A 91 4.46 -15.76 9.83
CA TYR A 91 3.19 -15.50 9.18
C TYR A 91 2.72 -14.03 9.24
N ASP A 92 3.37 -13.17 10.02
CA ASP A 92 2.99 -11.78 10.09
C ASP A 92 3.79 -10.96 9.06
N ASN A 93 3.15 -10.57 7.97
CA ASN A 93 3.71 -9.65 6.96
C ASN A 93 3.79 -8.20 7.45
N PHE A 94 3.67 -7.99 8.75
CA PHE A 94 3.49 -6.68 9.36
C PHE A 94 4.28 -6.58 10.67
N LEU A 95 4.98 -5.45 10.85
CA LEU A 95 5.68 -5.11 12.08
C LEU A 95 5.41 -3.64 12.45
N ARG A 96 4.92 -3.42 13.67
CA ARG A 96 4.79 -2.08 14.23
C ARG A 96 6.06 -1.70 14.98
N ILE A 97 6.66 -0.56 14.61
CA ILE A 97 7.86 -0.02 15.28
C ILE A 97 7.46 0.92 16.42
N GLY A 98 6.26 1.49 16.35
CA GLY A 98 5.79 2.54 17.27
C GLY A 98 6.13 3.94 16.77
N THR A 99 6.10 4.90 17.65
CA THR A 99 6.36 6.32 17.33
C THR A 99 7.87 6.55 17.18
N GLY A 100 8.27 7.16 16.06
CA GLY A 100 9.67 7.41 15.77
C GLY A 100 9.87 8.38 14.61
N SER A 101 11.13 8.57 14.18
CA SER A 101 11.46 9.38 13.02
C SER A 101 11.48 8.51 11.76
N LEU A 102 10.53 8.74 10.87
CA LEU A 102 10.50 8.08 9.55
C LEU A 102 11.75 8.39 8.75
N SER A 103 12.27 9.62 8.81
CA SER A 103 13.48 10.01 8.10
C SER A 103 14.72 9.24 8.56
N ALA A 104 14.86 8.98 9.85
CA ALA A 104 15.99 8.20 10.38
C ALA A 104 15.92 6.73 9.92
N LEU A 105 14.72 6.16 9.82
CA LEU A 105 14.53 4.80 9.28
C LEU A 105 14.85 4.73 7.80
N VAL A 106 14.39 5.72 7.03
CA VAL A 106 14.68 5.80 5.60
C VAL A 106 16.17 5.95 5.35
N GLU A 107 16.86 6.82 6.11
CA GLU A 107 18.30 6.98 6.01
C GLU A 107 19.03 5.67 6.34
N LEU A 108 18.60 4.97 7.38
CA LEU A 108 19.17 3.67 7.74
C LEU A 108 19.03 2.65 6.60
N PHE A 109 17.85 2.53 5.98
CA PHE A 109 17.68 1.59 4.86
C PHE A 109 18.50 1.99 3.64
N ASN A 110 18.66 3.28 3.39
CA ASN A 110 19.47 3.78 2.27
C ASN A 110 21.00 3.52 2.46
N THR A 111 21.45 3.20 3.68
CA THR A 111 22.85 2.80 3.92
C THR A 111 23.16 1.37 3.50
N ASP A 112 22.15 0.55 3.28
CA ASP A 112 22.30 -0.86 2.91
C ASP A 112 21.96 -1.05 1.43
N SER A 113 22.94 -1.46 0.61
CA SER A 113 22.77 -1.61 -0.83
C SER A 113 21.73 -2.64 -1.28
N ARG A 114 21.27 -3.48 -0.36
CA ARG A 114 20.19 -4.45 -0.62
C ARG A 114 18.82 -3.81 -0.68
N PHE A 115 18.67 -2.61 -0.13
CA PHE A 115 17.42 -1.85 -0.14
C PHE A 115 17.46 -0.78 -1.23
N THR A 116 16.59 -0.89 -2.20
CA THR A 116 16.45 0.10 -3.27
C THR A 116 15.10 0.79 -3.14
N THR A 117 15.10 2.10 -2.95
CA THR A 117 13.85 2.88 -2.91
C THR A 117 13.21 2.90 -4.29
N VAL A 118 11.99 2.38 -4.38
CA VAL A 118 11.20 2.36 -5.62
C VAL A 118 10.29 3.58 -5.69
N SER A 119 9.66 3.96 -4.57
CA SER A 119 8.79 5.12 -4.49
C SER A 119 8.65 5.63 -3.06
N ALA A 120 8.27 6.90 -2.93
CA ALA A 120 8.02 7.57 -1.66
C ALA A 120 6.69 8.35 -1.72
N PRO A 121 5.54 7.68 -1.81
CA PRO A 121 4.26 8.37 -1.86
C PRO A 121 3.93 9.06 -0.53
N THR A 122 3.38 10.26 -0.63
CA THR A 122 2.82 10.98 0.53
C THR A 122 1.46 11.50 0.15
N LEU A 123 0.44 11.11 0.92
CA LEU A 123 -0.94 11.48 0.69
C LEU A 123 -1.56 12.07 1.95
N ARG A 124 -2.37 13.10 1.74
CA ARG A 124 -3.25 13.66 2.75
C ARG A 124 -4.70 13.31 2.40
N ALA A 125 -5.42 12.74 3.35
CA ALA A 125 -6.80 12.36 3.19
C ALA A 125 -7.62 12.78 4.41
N ARG A 126 -8.87 13.15 4.18
CA ARG A 126 -9.85 13.35 5.24
C ARG A 126 -10.37 12.00 5.70
N SER A 127 -10.63 11.88 6.99
CA SER A 127 -11.24 10.68 7.59
C SER A 127 -12.50 10.28 6.82
N GLY A 128 -12.62 9.00 6.45
CA GLY A 128 -13.71 8.46 5.66
C GLY A 128 -13.67 8.77 4.16
N SER A 129 -12.59 9.41 3.66
CA SER A 129 -12.44 9.73 2.24
C SER A 129 -11.22 9.02 1.65
N GLN A 130 -11.40 8.42 0.48
CA GLN A 130 -10.30 7.79 -0.23
C GLN A 130 -9.42 8.84 -0.90
N ALA A 131 -8.09 8.64 -0.82
CA ALA A 131 -7.10 9.35 -1.61
C ALA A 131 -6.29 8.35 -2.43
N GLU A 132 -5.89 8.77 -3.63
CA GLU A 132 -5.12 7.96 -4.57
C GLU A 132 -3.98 8.78 -5.17
N PHE A 133 -2.81 8.15 -5.25
CA PHE A 133 -1.65 8.63 -5.99
C PHE A 133 -1.30 7.58 -7.04
N SER A 134 -1.22 8.01 -8.30
CA SER A 134 -0.90 7.13 -9.43
C SER A 134 0.11 7.80 -10.33
N VAL A 135 1.21 7.10 -10.61
CA VAL A 135 2.25 7.53 -11.56
C VAL A 135 2.66 6.33 -12.39
N GLY A 136 2.63 6.49 -13.70
CA GLY A 136 2.95 5.37 -14.58
C GLY A 136 2.91 5.74 -16.06
N SER A 137 2.93 4.70 -16.88
CA SER A 137 2.83 4.78 -18.33
C SER A 137 1.83 3.76 -18.86
N SER A 138 1.21 4.10 -19.99
CA SER A 138 0.34 3.18 -20.72
C SER A 138 1.12 2.56 -21.87
N THR A 139 1.27 1.25 -21.87
CA THR A 139 1.97 0.50 -22.90
C THR A 139 0.95 -0.09 -23.89
N PRO A 140 1.09 0.17 -25.20
CA PRO A 140 0.25 -0.45 -26.20
C PRO A 140 0.56 -1.94 -26.33
N THR A 141 -0.47 -2.77 -26.26
CA THR A 141 -0.39 -4.22 -26.48
C THR A 141 -1.26 -4.60 -27.66
N LEU A 142 -0.85 -5.63 -28.39
CA LEU A 142 -1.63 -6.13 -29.52
C LEU A 142 -2.97 -6.68 -29.04
N GLY A 143 -4.05 -6.22 -29.66
CA GLY A 143 -5.40 -6.68 -29.39
C GLY A 143 -5.88 -7.71 -30.41
N THR A 144 -7.19 -7.84 -30.55
CA THR A 144 -7.82 -8.76 -31.49
C THR A 144 -7.61 -8.32 -32.94
N VAL A 145 -7.38 -9.30 -33.79
CA VAL A 145 -7.40 -9.10 -35.27
C VAL A 145 -8.82 -9.31 -35.77
N SER A 146 -9.40 -8.30 -36.40
CA SER A 146 -10.68 -8.41 -37.07
C SER A 146 -10.49 -8.31 -38.60
N TYR A 147 -11.27 -9.08 -39.34
CA TYR A 147 -11.21 -9.06 -40.79
C TYR A 147 -12.38 -8.22 -41.32
N GLN A 148 -12.08 -7.18 -42.08
CA GLN A 148 -13.04 -6.45 -42.88
C GLN A 148 -12.81 -6.80 -44.34
N GLY A 149 -13.59 -7.78 -44.85
CA GLY A 149 -13.35 -8.36 -46.17
C GLY A 149 -12.03 -9.15 -46.20
N GLN A 150 -11.10 -8.76 -47.08
CA GLN A 150 -9.78 -9.38 -47.20
C GLN A 150 -8.68 -8.65 -46.41
N SER A 151 -9.02 -7.56 -45.71
CA SER A 151 -8.05 -6.77 -44.94
C SER A 151 -8.12 -7.14 -43.47
N ALA A 152 -6.98 -7.49 -42.89
CA ALA A 152 -6.82 -7.71 -41.46
C ALA A 152 -6.58 -6.37 -40.77
N VAL A 153 -7.42 -6.03 -39.78
CA VAL A 153 -7.26 -4.86 -38.92
C VAL A 153 -6.96 -5.32 -37.53
N GLN A 154 -5.80 -4.94 -37.00
CA GLN A 154 -5.39 -5.26 -35.66
C GLN A 154 -5.72 -4.11 -34.72
N SER A 155 -6.43 -4.40 -33.62
CA SER A 155 -6.69 -3.43 -32.56
C SER A 155 -5.48 -3.30 -31.62
N VAL A 156 -5.39 -2.18 -30.94
CA VAL A 156 -4.38 -1.93 -29.92
C VAL A 156 -5.08 -1.70 -28.59
N ASN A 157 -4.67 -2.42 -27.56
CA ASN A 157 -5.14 -2.23 -26.19
C ASN A 157 -4.03 -1.56 -25.38
N TYR A 158 -4.37 -0.48 -24.70
CA TYR A 158 -3.45 0.16 -23.77
C TYR A 158 -3.58 -0.49 -22.39
N LYS A 159 -2.44 -0.83 -21.80
CA LYS A 159 -2.32 -1.37 -20.46
C LYS A 159 -1.49 -0.44 -19.61
N ASP A 160 -2.06 0.01 -18.49
CA ASP A 160 -1.39 0.89 -17.56
C ASP A 160 -0.42 0.09 -16.68
N SER A 161 0.74 0.69 -16.42
CA SER A 161 1.75 0.19 -15.51
C SER A 161 2.38 1.34 -14.74
N GLY A 162 2.88 1.06 -13.55
CA GLY A 162 3.49 2.06 -12.70
C GLY A 162 3.18 1.81 -11.22
N ILE A 163 3.09 2.89 -10.47
CA ILE A 163 2.84 2.89 -9.04
C ILE A 163 1.43 3.43 -8.81
N ILE A 164 0.64 2.66 -8.08
CA ILE A 164 -0.68 3.08 -7.59
C ILE A 164 -0.68 2.91 -6.08
N PHE A 165 -0.98 3.99 -5.36
CA PHE A 165 -1.06 4.01 -3.91
C PHE A 165 -2.41 4.60 -3.50
N LYS A 166 -3.25 3.78 -2.86
CA LYS A 166 -4.59 4.15 -2.41
C LYS A 166 -4.69 4.01 -0.92
N ILE A 167 -5.31 4.99 -0.27
CA ILE A 167 -5.56 4.99 1.15
C ILE A 167 -6.99 5.40 1.44
N LEU A 168 -7.58 4.78 2.45
CA LEU A 168 -8.86 5.19 3.04
C LEU A 168 -8.66 5.19 4.57
N PRO A 169 -8.34 6.34 5.18
CA PRO A 169 -8.20 6.46 6.62
C PRO A 169 -9.56 6.69 7.30
N GLU A 170 -9.74 6.11 8.47
CA GLU A 170 -10.86 6.36 9.36
C GLU A 170 -10.33 6.65 10.77
N VAL A 171 -10.46 7.88 11.25
CA VAL A 171 -9.99 8.29 12.58
C VAL A 171 -11.05 7.96 13.62
N ARG A 172 -10.69 7.18 14.63
CA ARG A 172 -11.55 6.79 15.76
C ARG A 172 -10.81 7.05 17.06
N PHE A 173 -11.29 7.98 17.87
CA PHE A 173 -10.73 8.32 19.18
C PHE A 173 -9.20 8.31 19.25
N SER A 174 -8.59 7.15 19.53
CA SER A 174 -7.15 6.98 19.76
C SER A 174 -6.45 6.16 18.68
N VAL A 175 -7.18 5.71 17.66
CA VAL A 175 -6.65 4.87 16.57
C VAL A 175 -7.07 5.42 15.22
N ILE A 176 -6.27 5.15 14.23
CA ILE A 176 -6.52 5.44 12.83
C ILE A 176 -6.60 4.08 12.12
N ASP A 177 -7.79 3.72 11.69
CA ASP A 177 -7.98 2.57 10.83
C ASP A 177 -7.64 2.99 9.41
N LEU A 178 -6.73 2.26 8.77
CA LEU A 178 -6.23 2.57 7.45
C LEU A 178 -6.40 1.36 6.53
N ASN A 179 -7.26 1.50 5.53
CA ASN A 179 -7.26 0.60 4.38
C ASN A 179 -6.21 1.10 3.39
N LEU A 180 -5.24 0.25 3.10
CA LEU A 180 -4.10 0.53 2.24
C LEU A 180 -4.10 -0.43 1.05
N SER A 181 -3.94 0.12 -0.14
CA SER A 181 -3.66 -0.66 -1.35
C SER A 181 -2.50 -0.04 -2.10
N GLN A 182 -1.44 -0.81 -2.27
CA GLN A 182 -0.24 -0.45 -3.03
C GLN A 182 -0.08 -1.41 -4.20
N GLU A 183 0.10 -0.88 -5.38
CA GLU A 183 0.45 -1.63 -6.58
C GLU A 183 1.70 -1.04 -7.23
N LEU A 184 2.62 -1.91 -7.59
CA LEU A 184 3.79 -1.62 -8.40
C LEU A 184 3.76 -2.54 -9.60
N SER A 185 3.72 -1.97 -10.79
CA SER A 185 3.73 -2.74 -12.04
C SER A 185 4.67 -2.15 -13.07
N ASN A 186 5.30 -3.00 -13.85
CA ASN A 186 6.15 -2.59 -14.97
C ASN A 186 6.07 -3.63 -16.10
N PHE A 187 6.28 -3.16 -17.32
CA PHE A 187 6.45 -4.03 -18.47
C PHE A 187 7.91 -4.37 -18.69
N THR A 188 8.17 -5.62 -19.02
CA THR A 188 9.48 -6.09 -19.43
C THR A 188 9.35 -6.95 -20.70
N THR A 189 10.36 -6.91 -21.55
CA THR A 189 10.46 -7.81 -22.68
C THR A 189 10.95 -9.18 -22.18
N THR A 190 10.22 -10.23 -22.51
CA THR A 190 10.59 -11.61 -22.16
C THR A 190 10.55 -12.48 -23.40
N ASP A 191 11.45 -13.46 -23.46
CA ASP A 191 11.53 -14.41 -24.59
C ASP A 191 10.27 -15.30 -24.72
N ASN A 192 9.43 -15.32 -23.70
CA ASN A 192 8.19 -16.10 -23.65
C ASN A 192 6.95 -15.29 -24.10
N GLY A 193 7.12 -14.05 -24.53
CA GLY A 193 6.01 -13.21 -25.02
C GLY A 193 5.44 -13.75 -26.34
N VAL A 194 4.12 -13.90 -26.42
CA VAL A 194 3.45 -14.26 -27.68
C VAL A 194 3.51 -13.05 -28.62
N ASN A 195 4.03 -13.23 -29.83
CA ASN A 195 4.20 -12.17 -30.83
C ASN A 195 4.96 -10.93 -30.29
N GLU A 196 6.04 -11.15 -29.56
CA GLU A 196 6.86 -10.08 -28.96
C GLU A 196 6.09 -9.18 -27.96
N SER A 197 4.94 -9.64 -27.48
CA SER A 197 4.17 -8.90 -26.47
C SER A 197 4.95 -8.79 -25.16
N PRO A 198 5.00 -7.60 -24.55
CA PRO A 198 5.71 -7.42 -23.28
C PRO A 198 4.96 -8.14 -22.15
N THR A 199 5.71 -8.63 -21.18
CA THR A 199 5.16 -9.23 -19.94
C THR A 199 4.95 -8.15 -18.89
N LEU A 200 3.75 -8.11 -18.28
CA LEU A 200 3.46 -7.25 -17.15
C LEU A 200 3.87 -7.94 -15.86
N ILE A 201 4.86 -7.37 -15.19
CA ILE A 201 5.23 -7.76 -13.82
C ILE A 201 4.46 -6.87 -12.86
N LYS A 202 3.70 -7.48 -11.95
CA LYS A 202 2.85 -6.79 -10.98
C LYS A 202 3.13 -7.27 -9.57
N ARG A 203 3.32 -6.33 -8.64
CA ARG A 203 3.43 -6.57 -7.20
C ARG A 203 2.39 -5.71 -6.50
N ALA A 204 1.54 -6.32 -5.69
CA ALA A 204 0.46 -5.61 -5.02
C ALA A 204 0.29 -6.09 -3.59
N ILE A 205 0.00 -5.15 -2.70
CA ILE A 205 -0.36 -5.38 -1.30
C ILE A 205 -1.67 -4.64 -1.05
N SER A 206 -2.62 -5.31 -0.40
CA SER A 206 -3.84 -4.70 0.12
C SER A 206 -4.05 -5.20 1.54
N THR A 207 -4.24 -4.27 2.48
CA THR A 207 -4.37 -4.60 3.90
C THR A 207 -5.16 -3.53 4.66
N ASP A 208 -5.82 -3.97 5.72
CA ASP A 208 -6.49 -3.14 6.72
C ASP A 208 -5.71 -3.19 8.02
N ILE A 209 -5.33 -2.04 8.55
CA ILE A 209 -4.50 -1.91 9.74
C ILE A 209 -5.02 -0.81 10.66
N SER A 210 -4.89 -1.02 11.97
CA SER A 210 -5.21 -0.02 12.99
C SER A 210 -3.93 0.49 13.65
N LEU A 211 -3.73 1.79 13.62
CA LEU A 211 -2.51 2.47 14.05
C LEU A 211 -2.82 3.58 15.04
N LYS A 212 -1.85 3.96 15.85
CA LYS A 212 -1.89 5.19 16.64
C LYS A 212 -1.30 6.34 15.84
N ASP A 213 -1.62 7.55 16.25
CA ASP A 213 -1.01 8.75 15.68
C ASP A 213 0.52 8.73 15.82
N GLY A 214 1.21 8.96 14.71
CA GLY A 214 2.67 8.94 14.62
C GLY A 214 3.31 7.56 14.51
N ASP A 215 2.54 6.47 14.53
CA ASP A 215 3.08 5.12 14.40
C ASP A 215 3.76 4.91 13.04
N ILE A 216 4.87 4.17 13.10
CA ILE A 216 5.58 3.67 11.93
C ILE A 216 5.42 2.16 11.89
N ILE A 217 5.13 1.66 10.71
CA ILE A 217 4.98 0.23 10.44
C ILE A 217 5.85 -0.19 9.26
N LEU A 218 6.29 -1.45 9.33
CA LEU A 218 6.86 -2.17 8.20
C LEU A 218 5.86 -3.23 7.75
N ILE A 219 5.60 -3.25 6.45
CA ILE A 219 4.79 -4.27 5.81
C ILE A 219 5.69 -4.96 4.79
N GLY A 220 5.83 -6.27 4.91
CA GLY A 220 6.57 -7.08 3.95
C GLY A 220 5.62 -7.91 3.10
N GLY A 221 5.93 -8.03 1.84
CA GLY A 221 5.17 -8.81 0.86
C GLY A 221 6.07 -9.71 0.05
N LEU A 222 5.43 -10.56 -0.71
CA LEU A 222 5.89 -11.69 -1.48
C LEU A 222 7.24 -11.52 -2.21
N ALA A 223 8.08 -12.54 -2.06
CA ALA A 223 9.31 -12.71 -2.80
C ALA A 223 9.06 -13.23 -4.23
N ASP A 224 9.67 -12.61 -5.20
CA ASP A 224 9.86 -13.22 -6.51
C ASP A 224 11.13 -14.09 -6.44
N ASN A 225 10.99 -15.39 -6.73
CA ASN A 225 12.11 -16.33 -6.71
C ASN A 225 12.72 -16.47 -8.10
N LYS A 226 13.89 -15.88 -8.31
CA LYS A 226 14.69 -16.16 -9.49
C LYS A 226 15.72 -17.24 -9.16
N ASN A 227 15.43 -18.48 -9.49
CA ASN A 227 16.38 -19.57 -9.38
C ASN A 227 17.27 -19.60 -10.63
N THR A 228 18.54 -19.37 -10.45
CA THR A 228 19.54 -19.61 -11.49
C THR A 228 20.38 -20.83 -11.07
N ASP A 229 20.03 -22.00 -11.58
CA ASP A 229 20.80 -23.22 -11.39
C ASP A 229 21.97 -23.22 -12.38
N THR A 230 23.17 -22.93 -11.90
CA THR A 230 24.39 -23.06 -12.70
C THR A 230 25.06 -24.39 -12.34
N LYS A 231 25.04 -25.34 -13.28
CA LYS A 231 25.82 -26.57 -13.18
C LYS A 231 27.18 -26.33 -13.81
N THR A 232 28.21 -26.23 -12.99
CA THR A 232 29.62 -26.15 -13.48
C THR A 232 30.36 -27.43 -13.09
N GLY A 233 30.88 -28.15 -14.06
CA GLY A 233 31.67 -29.36 -13.84
C GLY A 233 31.84 -30.20 -15.09
N PHE A 234 32.86 -31.04 -15.09
CA PHE A 234 33.12 -31.98 -16.17
C PHE A 234 32.15 -33.14 -16.11
N SER A 235 31.41 -33.36 -17.21
CA SER A 235 30.40 -34.42 -17.33
C SER A 235 30.95 -35.86 -17.13
N LEU A 236 32.29 -36.05 -17.23
CA LEU A 236 32.94 -37.34 -17.06
C LEU A 236 33.15 -37.76 -15.60
N PHE A 237 33.07 -36.84 -14.65
CA PHE A 237 33.27 -37.09 -13.22
C PHE A 237 32.17 -36.51 -12.39
N PRO A 238 31.06 -37.23 -12.18
CA PRO A 238 29.88 -36.72 -11.46
C PRO A 238 30.13 -36.35 -9.99
N PHE A 239 31.24 -36.79 -9.40
CA PHE A 239 31.64 -36.44 -8.03
C PHE A 239 32.37 -35.09 -7.93
N LEU A 240 32.71 -34.47 -9.08
CA LEU A 240 33.37 -33.15 -9.17
C LEU A 240 32.39 -32.04 -9.62
N THR A 241 31.08 -32.34 -9.70
CA THR A 241 30.07 -31.33 -10.01
C THR A 241 29.74 -30.53 -8.75
N SER A 242 30.08 -29.24 -8.75
CA SER A 242 29.58 -28.28 -7.75
C SER A 242 28.23 -27.76 -8.18
N LYS A 243 27.21 -27.97 -7.36
CA LYS A 243 25.93 -27.26 -7.47
C LYS A 243 26.04 -25.93 -6.76
N GLY A 244 26.32 -24.87 -7.49
CA GLY A 244 26.19 -23.51 -7.03
C GLY A 244 24.84 -22.97 -7.46
N GLY A 245 23.86 -22.97 -6.60
CA GLY A 245 22.58 -22.29 -6.81
C GLY A 245 22.53 -21.05 -5.94
N ASP A 246 22.74 -19.86 -6.50
CA ASP A 246 22.39 -18.62 -5.85
C ASP A 246 20.95 -18.27 -6.24
N SER A 247 20.01 -18.53 -5.33
CA SER A 247 18.64 -18.02 -5.49
C SER A 247 18.57 -16.62 -4.89
N THR A 248 18.60 -15.63 -5.75
CA THR A 248 18.30 -14.24 -5.37
C THR A 248 16.78 -14.07 -5.37
N LYS A 249 16.26 -13.59 -4.26
CA LYS A 249 14.85 -13.26 -4.09
C LYS A 249 14.71 -11.75 -4.02
N THR A 250 13.68 -11.24 -4.67
CA THR A 250 13.34 -9.83 -4.61
C THR A 250 12.03 -9.68 -3.85
N ASP A 251 12.10 -9.06 -2.68
CA ASP A 251 10.95 -8.78 -1.82
C ASP A 251 10.56 -7.31 -1.90
N ILE A 252 9.30 -7.01 -1.63
CA ILE A 252 8.85 -5.63 -1.42
C ILE A 252 8.65 -5.41 0.08
N VAL A 253 9.24 -4.34 0.58
CA VAL A 253 9.04 -3.85 1.94
C VAL A 253 8.51 -2.42 1.89
N ILE A 254 7.42 -2.17 2.59
CA ILE A 254 6.81 -0.85 2.71
C ILE A 254 7.03 -0.35 4.13
N VAL A 255 7.61 0.82 4.25
CA VAL A 255 7.67 1.59 5.50
C VAL A 255 6.59 2.64 5.42
N LEU A 256 5.71 2.70 6.39
CA LEU A 256 4.59 3.62 6.40
C LEU A 256 4.51 4.35 7.73
N GLN A 257 4.28 5.65 7.68
CA GLN A 257 3.94 6.46 8.85
C GLN A 257 2.59 7.11 8.65
N VAL A 258 1.78 7.06 9.70
CA VAL A 258 0.46 7.70 9.72
C VAL A 258 0.45 8.78 10.79
N ARG A 259 0.05 10.00 10.44
CA ARG A 259 -0.03 11.13 11.34
C ARG A 259 -1.38 11.84 11.19
N LYS A 260 -2.03 12.10 12.31
CA LYS A 260 -3.18 12.99 12.37
C LYS A 260 -2.67 14.43 12.24
N ILE A 261 -3.26 15.22 11.34
CA ILE A 261 -2.88 16.63 11.14
C ILE A 261 -3.84 17.56 11.88
N ARG A 262 -5.11 17.14 11.97
CA ARG A 262 -6.16 17.93 12.58
C ARG A 262 -7.16 17.03 13.28
#